data_766af3c9e6639f5545b77a0c0e898313
#
_entry.id   766af3c9e6639f5545b77a0c0e898313
#
_cell.length_a   1.000
_cell.length_b   1.000
_cell.length_c   1.000
_cell.angle_alpha   90.00
_cell.angle_beta   90.00
_cell.angle_gamma   90.00
#
_symmetry.space_group_name_H-M   'P 1'
#
loop_
_entity.id
_entity.type
_entity.pdbx_description
1 polymer ?
#
loop_
_entity_poly.entity_id
_entity_poly.type
_entity_poly.pdbx_seq_one_letter_code
_entity_poly.pdbx_strand_id
1 'polypeptide(L)'
;MKKLRIGFVGCGQFCANFVPIFRNHPAVEYVAVCDKFRERAEKFKEEYNADKIFYTFDEMIASDEINSVAIFTQRDLHGVMAIAALKAGKHVYSAVPMALKVEEILEIVRIVKKTGLTYSMGETGVYRPSSIFCRKKMLTVNSKIWFMELCFSQLATEVFYC
;
A
#
# COMPACT_ATOMS: atom_id res chain seq x y z
N MET A 1 0.15 20.75 2.59
CA MET A 1 -0.27 19.33 2.69
C MET A 1 0.20 18.77 4.02
N LYS A 2 -0.62 17.95 4.67
CA LYS A 2 -0.23 17.26 5.91
C LYS A 2 0.83 16.22 5.56
N LYS A 3 1.96 16.21 6.27
CA LYS A 3 3.03 15.25 5.99
C LYS A 3 2.64 13.82 6.38
N LEU A 4 3.22 12.83 5.71
CA LEU A 4 2.98 11.42 5.98
C LEU A 4 3.88 10.95 7.12
N ARG A 5 3.25 10.27 8.07
CA ARG A 5 3.89 9.52 9.14
C ARG A 5 3.46 8.07 8.95
N ILE A 6 4.36 7.26 8.41
CA ILE A 6 4.01 5.94 7.87
C ILE A 6 4.59 4.81 8.70
N GLY A 7 3.77 3.81 8.98
CA GLY A 7 4.18 2.55 9.60
C GLY A 7 4.23 1.44 8.55
N PHE A 8 5.39 0.80 8.39
CA PHE A 8 5.57 -0.36 7.53
C PHE A 8 5.33 -1.64 8.32
N VAL A 9 4.44 -2.51 7.86
CA VAL A 9 4.21 -3.83 8.45
C VAL A 9 4.62 -4.94 7.50
N GLY A 10 5.44 -5.87 8.00
CA GLY A 10 6.06 -6.93 7.22
C GLY A 10 7.43 -6.54 6.69
N CYS A 11 8.46 -6.62 7.54
CA CYS A 11 9.85 -6.27 7.25
C CYS A 11 10.55 -7.39 6.44
N GLY A 12 9.99 -7.75 5.29
CA GLY A 12 10.55 -8.73 4.35
C GLY A 12 11.32 -8.11 3.21
N GLN A 13 11.92 -8.97 2.37
CA GLN A 13 12.73 -8.56 1.21
C GLN A 13 11.97 -7.64 0.25
N PHE A 14 10.67 -7.84 0.06
CA PHE A 14 9.88 -6.98 -0.81
C PHE A 14 9.71 -5.58 -0.22
N CYS A 15 9.40 -5.49 1.08
CA CYS A 15 9.31 -4.22 1.80
C CYS A 15 10.62 -3.41 1.73
N ALA A 16 11.77 -4.08 1.80
CA ALA A 16 13.09 -3.48 1.71
C ALA A 16 13.29 -2.58 0.48
N ASN A 17 12.64 -2.91 -0.64
CA ASN A 17 12.72 -2.10 -1.86
C ASN A 17 11.93 -0.79 -1.77
N PHE A 18 10.94 -0.71 -0.87
CA PHE A 18 10.04 0.43 -0.77
C PHE A 18 10.43 1.41 0.34
N VAL A 19 10.91 0.92 1.47
CA VAL A 19 11.24 1.78 2.62
C VAL A 19 12.15 2.96 2.25
N PRO A 20 13.25 2.78 1.48
CA PRO A 20 14.11 3.90 1.08
C PRO A 20 13.39 4.93 0.21
N ILE A 21 12.45 4.49 -0.64
CA ILE A 21 11.70 5.38 -1.52
C ILE A 21 10.82 6.32 -0.67
N PHE A 22 10.11 5.75 0.32
CA PHE A 22 9.28 6.55 1.22
C PHE A 22 10.13 7.41 2.16
N ARG A 23 11.19 6.85 2.76
CA ARG A 23 12.06 7.57 3.70
C ARG A 23 12.69 8.82 3.10
N ASN A 24 13.06 8.75 1.82
CA ASN A 24 13.69 9.87 1.11
C ASN A 24 12.68 10.83 0.47
N HIS A 25 11.38 10.56 0.56
CA HIS A 25 10.37 11.41 -0.05
C HIS A 25 10.08 12.64 0.83
N PRO A 26 10.09 13.87 0.29
CA PRO A 26 9.96 15.11 1.07
C PRO A 26 8.61 15.26 1.81
N ALA A 27 7.57 14.53 1.38
CA ALA A 27 6.28 14.50 2.06
C ALA A 27 6.22 13.54 3.26
N VAL A 28 7.26 12.71 3.48
CA VAL A 28 7.33 11.76 4.61
C VAL A 28 8.22 12.35 5.69
N GLU A 29 7.70 12.47 6.90
CA GLU A 29 8.43 13.01 8.04
C GLU A 29 8.76 11.97 9.11
N TYR A 30 8.06 10.84 9.10
CA TYR A 30 8.21 9.79 10.12
C TYR A 30 8.00 8.41 9.52
N VAL A 31 8.89 7.48 9.85
CA VAL A 31 8.87 6.10 9.39
C VAL A 31 8.96 5.17 10.59
N ALA A 32 7.94 4.36 10.80
CA ALA A 32 7.98 3.26 11.77
C ALA A 32 7.96 1.91 11.07
N VAL A 33 8.42 0.87 11.74
CA VAL A 33 8.43 -0.50 11.23
C VAL A 33 7.78 -1.45 12.23
N CYS A 34 7.16 -2.50 11.70
CA CYS A 34 6.50 -3.55 12.48
C CYS A 34 6.70 -4.91 11.83
N ASP A 35 7.16 -5.89 12.58
CA ASP A 35 7.19 -7.29 12.17
C ASP A 35 6.93 -8.17 13.39
N LYS A 36 6.29 -9.33 13.18
CA LYS A 36 6.08 -10.34 14.23
C LYS A 36 7.39 -10.95 14.75
N PHE A 37 8.45 -10.90 13.94
CA PHE A 37 9.79 -11.32 14.34
C PHE A 37 10.59 -10.09 14.76
N ARG A 38 10.84 -9.99 16.06
CA ARG A 38 11.53 -8.86 16.69
C ARG A 38 12.87 -8.53 16.03
N GLU A 39 13.72 -9.53 15.84
CA GLU A 39 15.04 -9.38 15.21
C GLU A 39 14.95 -8.76 13.80
N ARG A 40 13.89 -9.11 13.05
CA ARG A 40 13.69 -8.57 11.71
C ARG A 40 13.29 -7.08 11.76
N ALA A 41 12.43 -6.70 12.69
CA ALA A 41 12.05 -5.31 12.89
C ALA A 41 13.24 -4.46 13.37
N GLU A 42 14.06 -4.98 14.28
CA GLU A 42 15.27 -4.32 14.78
C GLU A 42 16.29 -4.09 13.65
N LYS A 43 16.56 -5.13 12.86
CA LYS A 43 17.43 -5.02 11.67
C LYS A 43 16.93 -3.96 10.69
N PHE A 44 15.63 -3.96 10.39
CA PHE A 44 15.03 -2.96 9.50
C PHE A 44 15.12 -1.55 10.05
N LYS A 45 14.94 -1.37 11.35
CA LYS A 45 15.12 -0.05 11.99
C LYS A 45 16.53 0.49 11.78
N GLU A 46 17.54 -0.33 12.01
CA GLU A 46 18.94 0.06 11.85
C GLU A 46 19.28 0.33 10.38
N GLU A 47 18.92 -0.59 9.48
CA GLU A 47 19.28 -0.53 8.07
C GLU A 47 18.63 0.68 7.36
N TYR A 48 17.39 1.00 7.69
CA TYR A 48 16.63 2.08 7.03
C TYR A 48 16.43 3.32 7.89
N ASN A 49 17.10 3.40 9.03
CA ASN A 49 17.01 4.53 9.97
C ASN A 49 15.56 4.88 10.29
N ALA A 50 14.75 3.86 10.64
CA ALA A 50 13.37 4.08 11.04
C ALA A 50 13.29 4.71 12.44
N ASP A 51 12.32 5.57 12.64
CA ASP A 51 12.18 6.35 13.87
C ASP A 51 11.72 5.48 15.04
N LYS A 52 10.87 4.46 14.76
CA LYS A 52 10.29 3.59 15.81
C LYS A 52 10.06 2.16 15.33
N ILE A 53 10.06 1.22 16.28
CA ILE A 53 9.57 -0.14 16.12
C ILE A 53 8.26 -0.29 16.89
N PHE A 54 7.28 -0.92 16.24
CA PHE A 54 6.12 -1.51 16.89
C PHE A 54 6.25 -3.04 16.83
N TYR A 55 5.91 -3.71 17.90
CA TYR A 55 6.03 -5.17 17.95
C TYR A 55 4.74 -5.89 17.60
N THR A 56 3.64 -5.17 17.58
CA THR A 56 2.35 -5.67 17.09
C THR A 56 1.70 -4.69 16.13
N PHE A 57 0.91 -5.24 15.20
CA PHE A 57 0.15 -4.42 14.28
C PHE A 57 -0.91 -3.56 14.98
N ASP A 58 -1.53 -4.12 16.01
CA ASP A 58 -2.56 -3.43 16.79
C ASP A 58 -2.00 -2.20 17.52
N GLU A 59 -0.82 -2.33 18.14
CA GLU A 59 -0.11 -1.17 18.72
C GLU A 59 0.18 -0.10 17.67
N MET A 60 0.62 -0.52 16.48
CA MET A 60 0.97 0.41 15.42
C MET A 60 -0.25 1.20 14.93
N ILE A 61 -1.38 0.54 14.67
CA ILE A 61 -2.58 1.24 14.18
C ILE A 61 -3.28 2.07 15.26
N ALA A 62 -3.11 1.72 16.53
CA ALA A 62 -3.63 2.50 17.66
C ALA A 62 -2.81 3.77 17.95
N SER A 63 -1.57 3.83 17.49
CA SER A 63 -0.66 4.96 17.76
C SER A 63 -1.04 6.21 16.98
N ASP A 64 -1.03 7.37 17.66
CA ASP A 64 -1.21 8.68 17.03
C ASP A 64 0.07 9.20 16.34
N GLU A 65 1.19 8.48 16.50
CA GLU A 65 2.46 8.85 15.87
C GLU A 65 2.44 8.61 14.36
N ILE A 66 1.57 7.72 13.84
CA ILE A 66 1.40 7.45 12.42
C ILE A 66 0.01 7.87 11.93
N ASN A 67 -0.08 8.26 10.68
CA ASN A 67 -1.35 8.54 9.99
C ASN A 67 -1.59 7.64 8.78
N SER A 68 -0.61 6.82 8.42
CA SER A 68 -0.69 5.89 7.29
C SER A 68 0.05 4.60 7.57
N VAL A 69 -0.39 3.52 6.92
CA VAL A 69 0.17 2.17 7.03
C VAL A 69 0.53 1.64 5.65
N ALA A 70 1.72 1.07 5.53
CA ALA A 70 2.17 0.34 4.35
C ALA A 70 2.23 -1.16 4.66
N ILE A 71 1.43 -1.96 3.97
CA ILE A 71 1.24 -3.40 4.24
C ILE A 71 2.06 -4.22 3.24
N PHE A 72 3.04 -4.98 3.75
CA PHE A 72 3.92 -5.86 2.99
C PHE A 72 3.98 -7.28 3.59
N THR A 73 2.88 -7.71 4.18
CA THR A 73 2.73 -9.01 4.83
C THR A 73 2.41 -10.13 3.83
N GLN A 74 1.96 -11.26 4.32
CA GLN A 74 1.44 -12.34 3.46
C GLN A 74 0.10 -11.93 2.83
N ARG A 75 -0.16 -12.39 1.61
CA ARG A 75 -1.30 -11.98 0.78
C ARG A 75 -2.66 -12.19 1.42
N ASP A 76 -2.80 -13.23 2.23
CA ASP A 76 -4.03 -13.55 2.99
C ASP A 76 -4.32 -12.56 4.12
N LEU A 77 -3.31 -11.80 4.55
CA LEU A 77 -3.45 -10.79 5.60
C LEU A 77 -3.74 -9.38 5.05
N HIS A 78 -3.54 -9.13 3.76
CA HIS A 78 -3.68 -7.78 3.20
C HIS A 78 -5.06 -7.19 3.46
N GLY A 79 -6.13 -7.92 3.14
CA GLY A 79 -7.50 -7.43 3.29
C GLY A 79 -7.87 -7.13 4.73
N VAL A 80 -7.61 -8.07 5.64
CA VAL A 80 -7.96 -7.90 7.06
C VAL A 80 -7.17 -6.78 7.72
N MET A 81 -5.88 -6.65 7.40
CA MET A 81 -5.03 -5.59 7.94
C MET A 81 -5.41 -4.21 7.36
N ALA A 82 -5.72 -4.14 6.07
CA ALA A 82 -6.20 -2.91 5.46
C ALA A 82 -7.52 -2.42 6.09
N ILE A 83 -8.48 -3.32 6.30
CA ILE A 83 -9.75 -3.01 6.97
C ILE A 83 -9.49 -2.50 8.40
N ALA A 84 -8.63 -3.16 9.16
CA ALA A 84 -8.31 -2.76 10.53
C ALA A 84 -7.65 -1.37 10.57
N ALA A 85 -6.65 -1.11 9.71
CA ALA A 85 -5.99 0.19 9.62
C ALA A 85 -6.95 1.32 9.22
N LEU A 86 -7.80 1.09 8.21
CA LEU A 86 -8.81 2.06 7.78
C LEU A 86 -9.83 2.35 8.89
N LYS A 87 -10.29 1.33 9.64
CA LYS A 87 -11.18 1.50 10.80
C LYS A 87 -10.51 2.28 11.94
N ALA A 88 -9.20 2.15 12.08
CA ALA A 88 -8.39 2.95 13.02
C ALA A 88 -8.06 4.36 12.50
N GLY A 89 -8.66 4.79 11.37
CA GLY A 89 -8.47 6.14 10.82
C GLY A 89 -7.14 6.36 10.09
N LYS A 90 -6.46 5.30 9.69
CA LYS A 90 -5.17 5.40 8.96
C LYS A 90 -5.39 5.27 7.46
N HIS A 91 -4.65 6.07 6.67
CA HIS A 91 -4.51 5.84 5.23
C HIS A 91 -3.74 4.53 4.98
N VAL A 92 -4.01 3.86 3.89
CA VAL A 92 -3.40 2.54 3.61
C VAL A 92 -2.75 2.52 2.23
N TYR A 93 -1.51 2.05 2.20
CA TYR A 93 -0.84 1.51 1.02
C TYR A 93 -0.67 0.00 1.22
N SER A 94 -1.06 -0.83 0.27
CA SER A 94 -0.91 -2.28 0.39
C SER A 94 -0.22 -2.86 -0.84
N ALA A 95 0.67 -3.82 -0.63
CA ALA A 95 1.16 -4.64 -1.73
C ALA A 95 0.02 -5.42 -2.38
N VAL A 96 0.25 -5.91 -3.58
CA VAL A 96 -0.70 -6.74 -4.34
C VAL A 96 -0.75 -8.18 -3.81
N PRO A 97 -1.92 -8.82 -3.86
CA PRO A 97 -3.25 -8.33 -4.23
C PRO A 97 -3.88 -7.49 -3.11
N MET A 98 -4.92 -6.74 -3.43
CA MET A 98 -5.72 -5.96 -2.45
C MET A 98 -6.24 -6.83 -1.30
N ALA A 99 -6.81 -7.98 -1.64
CA ALA A 99 -7.28 -9.01 -0.73
C ALA A 99 -7.47 -10.32 -1.51
N LEU A 100 -7.72 -11.43 -0.80
CA LEU A 100 -8.04 -12.72 -1.41
C LEU A 100 -9.55 -13.02 -1.42
N LYS A 101 -10.35 -12.25 -0.67
CA LYS A 101 -11.80 -12.41 -0.57
C LYS A 101 -12.52 -11.19 -1.09
N VAL A 102 -13.59 -11.41 -1.86
CA VAL A 102 -14.40 -10.32 -2.44
C VAL A 102 -15.03 -9.48 -1.33
N GLU A 103 -15.46 -10.10 -0.24
CA GLU A 103 -16.08 -9.42 0.91
C GLU A 103 -15.12 -8.40 1.54
N GLU A 104 -13.83 -8.73 1.63
CA GLU A 104 -12.80 -7.82 2.15
C GLU A 104 -12.60 -6.63 1.20
N ILE A 105 -12.59 -6.87 -0.12
CA ILE A 105 -12.49 -5.81 -1.12
C ILE A 105 -13.66 -4.85 -1.02
N LEU A 106 -14.89 -5.37 -0.95
CA LEU A 106 -16.09 -4.56 -0.82
C LEU A 106 -16.09 -3.75 0.49
N GLU A 107 -15.64 -4.34 1.59
CA GLU A 107 -15.55 -3.64 2.88
C GLU A 107 -14.51 -2.51 2.83
N ILE A 108 -13.32 -2.72 2.23
CA ILE A 108 -12.31 -1.68 2.04
C ILE A 108 -12.91 -0.50 1.26
N VAL A 109 -13.55 -0.78 0.11
CA VAL A 109 -14.18 0.25 -0.72
C VAL A 109 -15.26 1.02 0.07
N ARG A 110 -16.09 0.29 0.84
CA ARG A 110 -17.14 0.90 1.67
C ARG A 110 -16.56 1.85 2.72
N ILE A 111 -15.48 1.44 3.43
CA ILE A 111 -14.86 2.27 4.45
C ILE A 111 -14.24 3.51 3.82
N VAL A 112 -13.50 3.36 2.73
CA VAL A 112 -12.86 4.47 2.01
C VAL A 112 -13.90 5.50 1.58
N LYS A 113 -15.01 5.08 0.95
CA LYS A 113 -16.10 5.97 0.55
C LYS A 113 -16.76 6.69 1.73
N LYS A 114 -16.89 6.00 2.88
CA LYS A 114 -17.52 6.57 4.08
C LYS A 114 -16.61 7.55 4.81
N THR A 115 -15.32 7.29 4.87
CA THR A 115 -14.37 8.04 5.71
C THR A 115 -13.59 9.11 4.96
N GLY A 116 -13.48 9.02 3.64
CA GLY A 116 -12.58 9.86 2.83
C GLY A 116 -11.10 9.53 3.02
N LEU A 117 -10.77 8.41 3.69
CA LEU A 117 -9.40 7.93 3.79
C LEU A 117 -8.90 7.41 2.43
N THR A 118 -7.60 7.48 2.24
CA THR A 118 -6.97 6.96 1.02
C THR A 118 -6.59 5.49 1.20
N TYR A 119 -6.95 4.68 0.22
CA TYR A 119 -6.39 3.35 0.02
C TYR A 119 -5.67 3.31 -1.34
N SER A 120 -4.45 2.79 -1.37
CA SER A 120 -3.69 2.60 -2.61
C SER A 120 -3.15 1.19 -2.68
N MET A 121 -3.40 0.50 -3.79
CA MET A 121 -2.78 -0.78 -4.08
C MET A 121 -1.47 -0.56 -4.85
N GLY A 122 -0.40 -1.14 -4.37
CA GLY A 122 0.95 -0.99 -4.90
C GLY A 122 1.24 -1.84 -6.14
N GLU A 123 0.40 -1.73 -7.18
CA GLU A 123 0.65 -2.38 -8.45
C GLU A 123 1.71 -1.62 -9.27
N THR A 124 2.91 -2.17 -9.31
CA THR A 124 4.06 -1.54 -9.97
C THR A 124 4.15 -1.86 -11.47
N GLY A 125 3.43 -2.89 -11.93
CA GLY A 125 3.46 -3.34 -13.33
C GLY A 125 3.02 -2.28 -14.33
N VAL A 126 2.12 -1.37 -13.91
CA VAL A 126 1.61 -0.27 -14.76
C VAL A 126 2.69 0.75 -15.15
N TYR A 127 3.77 0.84 -14.39
CA TYR A 127 4.88 1.76 -14.63
C TYR A 127 6.04 1.14 -15.44
N ARG A 128 5.95 -0.14 -15.80
CA ARG A 128 6.97 -0.78 -16.63
C ARG A 128 6.99 -0.15 -18.03
N PRO A 129 8.18 0.00 -18.63
CA PRO A 129 8.29 0.58 -20.00
C PRO A 129 7.41 -0.11 -21.03
N SER A 130 7.28 -1.44 -20.95
CA SER A 130 6.38 -2.23 -21.81
C SER A 130 4.91 -1.84 -21.62
N SER A 131 4.45 -1.71 -20.38
CA SER A 131 3.05 -1.32 -20.08
C SER A 131 2.76 0.12 -20.53
N ILE A 132 3.72 1.03 -20.32
CA ILE A 132 3.61 2.42 -20.80
C ILE A 132 3.57 2.46 -22.33
N PHE A 133 4.43 1.68 -23.00
CA PHE A 133 4.44 1.58 -24.47
C PHE A 133 3.11 1.03 -24.99
N CYS A 134 2.62 -0.09 -24.44
CA CYS A 134 1.34 -0.67 -24.82
C CYS A 134 0.20 0.34 -24.64
N ARG A 135 0.13 1.00 -23.49
CA ARG A 135 -0.89 2.03 -23.23
C ARG A 135 -0.88 3.15 -24.27
N LYS A 136 0.31 3.68 -24.61
CA LYS A 136 0.45 4.72 -25.64
C LYS A 136 0.00 4.22 -27.00
N LYS A 137 0.38 3.00 -27.39
CA LYS A 137 -0.01 2.41 -28.68
C LYS A 137 -1.51 2.14 -28.76
N MET A 138 -2.12 1.69 -27.68
CA MET A 138 -3.56 1.42 -27.61
C MET A 138 -4.41 2.67 -27.82
N LEU A 139 -3.97 3.82 -27.34
CA LEU A 139 -4.64 5.10 -27.58
C LEU A 139 -4.59 5.54 -29.06
N THR A 140 -3.65 4.99 -29.85
CA THR A 140 -3.45 5.34 -31.27
C THR A 140 -4.01 4.30 -32.25
N VAL A 141 -4.35 3.09 -31.79
CA VAL A 141 -4.84 1.98 -32.63
C VAL A 141 -6.22 1.56 -32.18
N ASN A 142 -7.20 1.74 -33.07
CA ASN A 142 -8.61 1.35 -32.84
C ASN A 142 -8.77 -0.17 -32.90
N SER A 143 -8.16 -0.95 -32.01
CA SER A 143 -8.21 -2.41 -32.02
C SER A 143 -8.91 -3.00 -30.82
N LYS A 144 -9.89 -3.87 -31.06
CA LYS A 144 -10.67 -4.61 -30.05
C LYS A 144 -9.89 -5.72 -29.33
N ILE A 145 -8.66 -6.01 -29.73
CA ILE A 145 -7.85 -7.14 -29.23
C ILE A 145 -7.31 -6.87 -27.80
N TRP A 146 -7.26 -5.63 -27.35
CA TRP A 146 -6.61 -5.20 -26.12
C TRP A 146 -7.55 -5.00 -24.93
N PHE A 147 -8.79 -5.45 -25.05
CA PHE A 147 -9.85 -5.18 -24.07
C PHE A 147 -9.56 -5.75 -22.68
N MET A 148 -8.82 -6.86 -22.58
CA MET A 148 -8.55 -7.49 -21.29
C MET A 148 -7.52 -6.74 -20.43
N GLU A 149 -6.46 -6.18 -21.03
CA GLU A 149 -5.49 -5.38 -20.26
C GLU A 149 -6.04 -3.99 -19.89
N LEU A 150 -6.90 -3.42 -20.71
CA LEU A 150 -7.61 -2.17 -20.39
C LEU A 150 -8.54 -2.33 -19.20
N CYS A 151 -9.25 -3.45 -19.07
CA CYS A 151 -10.09 -3.71 -17.92
C CYS A 151 -9.29 -3.76 -16.61
N PHE A 152 -8.08 -4.32 -16.63
CA PHE A 152 -7.21 -4.31 -15.46
C PHE A 152 -6.68 -2.91 -15.12
N SER A 153 -6.36 -2.08 -16.10
CA SER A 153 -5.84 -0.74 -15.87
C SER A 153 -6.93 0.29 -15.56
N GLN A 154 -8.13 0.19 -16.17
CA GLN A 154 -9.25 1.09 -15.89
C GLN A 154 -9.93 0.78 -14.56
N LEU A 155 -10.11 -0.49 -14.21
CA LEU A 155 -10.57 -0.86 -12.85
C LEU A 155 -9.61 -0.33 -11.78
N ALA A 156 -8.29 -0.36 -12.03
CA ALA A 156 -7.33 0.23 -11.13
C ALA A 156 -7.45 1.76 -11.05
N THR A 157 -7.71 2.47 -12.17
CA THR A 157 -7.81 3.93 -12.16
C THR A 157 -9.14 4.44 -11.63
N GLU A 158 -10.26 3.82 -11.95
CA GLU A 158 -11.59 4.27 -11.48
C GLU A 158 -11.86 3.91 -10.01
N VAL A 159 -11.25 2.84 -9.50
CA VAL A 159 -11.41 2.43 -8.09
C VAL A 159 -10.43 3.16 -7.16
N PHE A 160 -9.30 3.70 -7.67
CA PHE A 160 -8.22 4.23 -6.84
C PHE A 160 -8.00 5.74 -6.93
N TYR A 161 -8.76 6.47 -7.77
CA TYR A 161 -8.69 7.93 -7.89
C TYR A 161 -10.02 8.63 -7.52
N CYS A 162 -10.91 7.95 -6.79
CA CYS A 162 -12.09 8.61 -6.18
C CYS A 162 -11.75 9.10 -4.79
#